data_c21775031fdb305ed965438fd777235c
#
_entry.id   c21775031fdb305ed965438fd777235c
#
_cell.length_a   1.000
_cell.length_b   1.000
_cell.length_c   1.000
_cell.angle_alpha   90.00
_cell.angle_beta   90.00
_cell.angle_gamma   90.00
#
_symmetry.space_group_name_H-M   'P 1'
#
loop_
_entity.id
_entity.type
_entity.pdbx_description
1 polymer ?
#
loop_
_entity_poly.entity_id
_entity_poly.type
_entity_poly.pdbx_seq_one_letter_code
_entity_poly.pdbx_strand_id
1 'polypeptide(L)'
;CGGSEPAPKKEEAPKKEEHAHKEAPKPAAPAPAPAEAAVNVVKVEGEVAMVALEANDMMKFNTNKIEVPAGKKVKLTLKHTGKLPAASMGHNFVLLKAGADGQAFATASMGAKDTDYIAAGVKDQVIANTKVVGGGEEVTIEFDAPAAGEYTFLCSFPGHYAVMNG
;
A
#
# COMPACT_ATOMS: atom_id res chain seq x y z
N CYS A 1 -30.01 1.05 80.28
CA CYS A 1 -30.25 -0.07 79.43
C CYS A 1 -29.23 0.02 78.30
N GLY A 2 -28.23 -0.87 78.44
CA GLY A 2 -27.00 -0.84 77.66
C GLY A 2 -27.14 -1.33 76.24
N GLY A 3 -26.43 -0.72 75.34
CA GLY A 3 -26.16 -1.20 74.00
C GLY A 3 -24.65 -1.22 73.78
N SER A 4 -24.09 -2.37 73.79
CA SER A 4 -22.67 -2.63 73.52
C SER A 4 -22.39 -2.52 72.02
N GLU A 5 -21.52 -1.65 71.68
CA GLU A 5 -20.96 -1.50 70.33
C GLU A 5 -19.83 -2.51 70.14
N PRO A 6 -19.79 -3.33 69.06
CA PRO A 6 -18.59 -4.08 68.70
C PRO A 6 -17.68 -3.29 67.81
N ALA A 7 -16.40 -3.33 68.12
CA ALA A 7 -15.28 -2.65 67.46
C ALA A 7 -15.14 -3.07 65.96
N PRO A 8 -14.59 -2.20 65.10
CA PRO A 8 -14.38 -2.49 63.71
C PRO A 8 -13.17 -3.39 63.51
N LYS A 9 -13.38 -4.42 62.72
CA LYS A 9 -12.31 -5.30 62.20
C LYS A 9 -11.38 -4.52 61.27
N LYS A 10 -10.07 -4.63 61.48
CA LYS A 10 -9.05 -4.23 60.59
C LYS A 10 -9.21 -4.94 59.24
N GLU A 11 -9.43 -4.19 58.21
CA GLU A 11 -9.40 -4.64 56.84
C GLU A 11 -7.94 -4.62 56.36
N GLU A 12 -7.45 -5.82 56.05
CA GLU A 12 -6.11 -6.07 55.53
C GLU A 12 -6.06 -5.62 54.06
N ALA A 13 -5.16 -4.72 53.72
CA ALA A 13 -4.97 -4.23 52.38
C ALA A 13 -4.45 -5.34 51.45
N PRO A 14 -4.99 -5.51 50.25
CA PRO A 14 -4.46 -6.45 49.28
C PRO A 14 -3.10 -6.00 48.77
N LYS A 15 -2.12 -6.89 48.80
CA LYS A 15 -0.80 -6.77 48.18
C LYS A 15 -0.94 -6.41 46.69
N LYS A 16 -0.26 -5.34 46.29
CA LYS A 16 0.01 -5.03 44.90
C LYS A 16 0.83 -6.17 44.29
N GLU A 17 0.23 -6.99 43.48
CA GLU A 17 0.98 -7.83 42.53
C GLU A 17 1.44 -6.96 41.39
N GLU A 18 2.74 -6.81 41.32
CA GLU A 18 3.49 -6.18 40.25
C GLU A 18 3.40 -7.11 39.01
N HIS A 19 2.42 -6.88 38.14
CA HIS A 19 2.40 -7.52 36.83
C HIS A 19 3.51 -6.91 35.99
N ALA A 20 4.63 -7.63 35.90
CA ALA A 20 5.63 -7.40 34.89
C ALA A 20 4.97 -7.50 33.49
N HIS A 21 4.78 -6.37 32.83
CA HIS A 21 4.41 -6.32 31.44
C HIS A 21 5.57 -6.94 30.63
N LYS A 22 5.39 -8.22 30.32
CA LYS A 22 6.20 -8.90 29.33
C LYS A 22 5.83 -8.30 27.99
N GLU A 23 6.71 -7.44 27.48
CA GLU A 23 6.64 -6.82 26.17
C GLU A 23 6.44 -7.95 25.13
N ALA A 24 5.28 -7.96 24.47
CA ALA A 24 5.01 -8.89 23.40
C ALA A 24 5.96 -8.58 22.24
N PRO A 25 6.59 -9.57 21.59
CA PRO A 25 7.47 -9.31 20.47
C PRO A 25 6.66 -8.66 19.35
N LYS A 26 7.17 -7.51 18.87
CA LYS A 26 6.69 -6.80 17.68
C LYS A 26 6.53 -7.82 16.55
N PRO A 27 5.37 -7.87 15.87
CA PRO A 27 5.21 -8.77 14.72
C PRO A 27 6.32 -8.47 13.70
N ALA A 28 7.09 -9.49 13.37
CA ALA A 28 8.05 -9.41 12.30
C ALA A 28 7.29 -9.08 11.00
N ALA A 29 7.82 -8.15 10.22
CA ALA A 29 7.32 -7.86 8.89
C ALA A 29 7.18 -9.19 8.11
N PRO A 30 6.09 -9.39 7.35
CA PRO A 30 5.93 -10.60 6.54
C PRO A 30 7.12 -10.70 5.60
N ALA A 31 7.74 -11.88 5.56
CA ALA A 31 8.81 -12.20 4.63
C ALA A 31 8.33 -11.93 3.20
N PRO A 32 9.18 -11.40 2.32
CA PRO A 32 8.81 -11.18 0.93
C PRO A 32 8.34 -12.51 0.32
N ALA A 33 7.17 -12.46 -0.32
CA ALA A 33 6.66 -13.60 -1.08
C ALA A 33 7.69 -14.05 -2.12
N PRO A 34 7.77 -15.36 -2.46
CA PRO A 34 8.75 -15.84 -3.43
C PRO A 34 8.61 -15.05 -4.72
N ALA A 35 9.74 -14.55 -5.22
CA ALA A 35 9.83 -13.82 -6.47
C ALA A 35 9.29 -14.70 -7.61
N GLU A 36 8.07 -14.43 -8.07
CA GLU A 36 7.62 -14.88 -9.37
C GLU A 36 8.58 -14.25 -10.39
N ALA A 37 9.05 -15.05 -11.34
CA ALA A 37 10.06 -14.67 -12.32
C ALA A 37 9.75 -13.30 -12.91
N ALA A 38 10.65 -12.34 -12.70
CA ALA A 38 10.50 -10.97 -13.13
C ALA A 38 10.27 -10.92 -14.64
N VAL A 39 9.03 -10.70 -15.05
CA VAL A 39 8.73 -10.38 -16.44
C VAL A 39 9.39 -9.05 -16.72
N ASN A 40 10.25 -8.99 -17.76
CA ASN A 40 10.93 -7.76 -18.12
C ASN A 40 9.91 -6.77 -18.72
N VAL A 41 9.24 -6.02 -17.85
CA VAL A 41 8.20 -5.05 -18.22
C VAL A 41 8.79 -3.71 -18.68
N VAL A 42 10.10 -3.54 -18.60
CA VAL A 42 10.80 -2.28 -18.92
C VAL A 42 11.64 -2.43 -20.17
N LYS A 43 11.46 -1.53 -21.13
CA LYS A 43 12.28 -1.37 -22.32
C LYS A 43 12.82 0.05 -22.36
N VAL A 44 14.13 0.20 -22.39
CA VAL A 44 14.78 1.53 -22.49
C VAL A 44 15.12 1.83 -23.94
N GLU A 45 14.57 2.91 -24.48
CA GLU A 45 14.84 3.42 -25.83
C GLU A 45 15.36 4.86 -25.74
N GLY A 46 16.65 5.05 -25.89
CA GLY A 46 17.27 6.37 -25.76
C GLY A 46 17.05 6.99 -24.38
N GLU A 47 16.35 8.11 -24.34
CA GLU A 47 16.06 8.85 -23.09
C GLU A 47 14.73 8.42 -22.44
N VAL A 48 14.01 7.44 -23.01
CA VAL A 48 12.70 6.99 -22.52
C VAL A 48 12.76 5.55 -22.04
N ALA A 49 12.28 5.31 -20.84
CA ALA A 49 12.01 3.98 -20.29
C ALA A 49 10.52 3.67 -20.48
N MET A 50 10.20 2.73 -21.33
CA MET A 50 8.84 2.25 -21.56
C MET A 50 8.52 1.11 -20.56
N VAL A 51 7.43 1.27 -19.83
CA VAL A 51 6.98 0.29 -18.83
C VAL A 51 5.62 -0.23 -19.23
N ALA A 52 5.52 -1.55 -19.50
CA ALA A 52 4.27 -2.23 -19.79
C ALA A 52 3.78 -2.99 -18.55
N LEU A 53 2.94 -2.34 -17.76
CA LEU A 53 2.35 -2.92 -16.56
C LEU A 53 0.97 -3.49 -16.87
N GLU A 54 0.73 -4.73 -16.51
CA GLU A 54 -0.57 -5.38 -16.66
C GLU A 54 -1.18 -5.67 -15.29
N ALA A 55 -2.50 -5.55 -15.21
CA ALA A 55 -3.30 -5.95 -14.06
C ALA A 55 -4.44 -6.87 -14.51
N ASN A 56 -4.96 -7.70 -13.62
CA ASN A 56 -5.97 -8.70 -13.97
C ASN A 56 -7.05 -8.85 -12.89
N ASP A 57 -8.10 -9.63 -13.20
CA ASP A 57 -9.22 -9.90 -12.28
C ASP A 57 -8.83 -10.71 -11.02
N MET A 58 -7.59 -11.16 -10.91
CA MET A 58 -7.05 -11.84 -9.72
C MET A 58 -6.33 -10.89 -8.75
N MET A 59 -6.48 -9.58 -8.94
CA MET A 59 -5.80 -8.54 -8.15
C MET A 59 -4.27 -8.73 -8.19
N LYS A 60 -3.69 -8.87 -9.39
CA LYS A 60 -2.25 -9.03 -9.56
C LYS A 60 -1.73 -8.11 -10.65
N PHE A 61 -0.57 -7.51 -10.38
CA PHE A 61 0.30 -6.99 -11.43
C PHE A 61 1.13 -8.12 -12.05
N ASN A 62 1.53 -7.94 -13.30
CA ASN A 62 2.45 -8.87 -13.96
C ASN A 62 3.89 -8.79 -13.42
N THR A 63 4.18 -7.83 -12.56
CA THR A 63 5.46 -7.72 -11.82
C THR A 63 5.25 -7.01 -10.48
N ASN A 64 6.10 -7.33 -9.52
CA ASN A 64 6.23 -6.60 -8.25
C ASN A 64 7.53 -5.78 -8.18
N LYS A 65 8.28 -5.71 -9.30
CA LYS A 65 9.51 -4.93 -9.38
C LYS A 65 9.63 -4.25 -10.75
N ILE A 66 9.86 -2.94 -10.74
CA ILE A 66 10.07 -2.11 -11.92
C ILE A 66 11.41 -1.39 -11.75
N GLU A 67 12.37 -1.66 -12.63
CA GLU A 67 13.69 -1.03 -12.59
C GLU A 67 13.85 -0.09 -13.78
N VAL A 68 13.96 1.21 -13.51
CA VAL A 68 14.19 2.23 -14.53
C VAL A 68 15.43 3.05 -14.18
N PRO A 69 16.25 3.47 -15.16
CA PRO A 69 17.37 4.35 -14.91
C PRO A 69 16.87 5.70 -14.38
N ALA A 70 17.52 6.20 -13.32
CA ALA A 70 17.20 7.52 -12.76
C ALA A 70 17.34 8.65 -13.80
N GLY A 71 16.47 9.65 -13.71
CA GLY A 71 16.49 10.82 -14.58
C GLY A 71 16.04 10.60 -16.02
N LYS A 72 15.61 9.38 -16.37
CA LYS A 72 14.98 9.11 -17.68
C LYS A 72 13.50 9.48 -17.64
N LYS A 73 12.95 9.83 -18.80
CA LYS A 73 11.51 9.94 -18.95
C LYS A 73 10.89 8.54 -18.94
N VAL A 74 9.90 8.32 -18.10
CA VAL A 74 9.17 7.06 -18.02
C VAL A 74 7.84 7.21 -18.75
N LYS A 75 7.58 6.29 -19.68
CA LYS A 75 6.28 6.11 -20.31
C LYS A 75 5.68 4.81 -19.81
N LEU A 76 4.76 4.90 -18.87
CA LEU A 76 4.10 3.75 -18.26
C LEU A 76 2.72 3.55 -18.86
N THR A 77 2.47 2.37 -19.38
CA THR A 77 1.14 1.92 -19.81
C THR A 77 0.64 0.88 -18.83
N LEU A 78 -0.48 1.17 -18.17
CA LEU A 78 -1.23 0.22 -17.37
C LEU A 78 -2.38 -0.33 -18.21
N LYS A 79 -2.42 -1.66 -18.39
CA LYS A 79 -3.47 -2.37 -19.08
C LYS A 79 -4.18 -3.34 -18.16
N HIS A 80 -5.50 -3.29 -18.13
CA HIS A 80 -6.30 -4.29 -17.43
C HIS A 80 -6.64 -5.43 -18.39
N THR A 81 -6.02 -6.60 -18.18
CA THR A 81 -6.20 -7.78 -19.05
C THR A 81 -7.41 -8.64 -18.67
N GLY A 82 -8.12 -8.29 -17.58
CA GLY A 82 -9.35 -8.94 -17.14
C GLY A 82 -10.59 -8.45 -17.89
N LYS A 83 -11.75 -8.79 -17.34
CA LYS A 83 -13.08 -8.47 -17.92
C LYS A 83 -14.00 -7.72 -16.97
N LEU A 84 -13.66 -7.68 -15.68
CA LEU A 84 -14.50 -7.06 -14.67
C LEU A 84 -14.46 -5.52 -14.77
N PRO A 85 -15.60 -4.84 -14.57
CA PRO A 85 -15.65 -3.39 -14.69
C PRO A 85 -14.86 -2.67 -13.60
N ALA A 86 -14.40 -1.46 -13.88
CA ALA A 86 -13.65 -0.62 -12.94
C ALA A 86 -14.35 -0.40 -11.59
N ALA A 87 -15.68 -0.47 -11.55
CA ALA A 87 -16.43 -0.29 -10.30
C ALA A 87 -16.24 -1.43 -9.29
N SER A 88 -15.90 -2.64 -9.76
CA SER A 88 -15.75 -3.85 -8.93
C SER A 88 -14.33 -4.40 -8.89
N MET A 89 -13.54 -4.18 -9.93
CA MET A 89 -12.17 -4.67 -10.07
C MET A 89 -11.32 -3.64 -10.82
N GLY A 90 -11.40 -2.39 -10.38
CA GLY A 90 -10.61 -1.32 -10.95
C GLY A 90 -9.15 -1.40 -10.50
N HIS A 91 -8.22 -1.05 -11.38
CA HIS A 91 -6.81 -0.96 -11.06
C HIS A 91 -6.24 0.39 -11.45
N ASN A 92 -5.35 0.90 -10.63
CA ASN A 92 -4.52 2.05 -10.95
C ASN A 92 -3.06 1.74 -10.58
N PHE A 93 -2.17 2.55 -11.10
CA PHE A 93 -0.77 2.60 -10.69
C PHE A 93 -0.55 3.89 -9.91
N VAL A 94 0.04 3.78 -8.74
CA VAL A 94 0.45 4.93 -7.92
C VAL A 94 1.89 4.72 -7.49
N LEU A 95 2.76 5.65 -7.86
CA LEU A 95 4.16 5.68 -7.43
C LEU A 95 4.31 6.69 -6.30
N LEU A 96 4.79 6.23 -5.16
CA LEU A 96 4.97 7.06 -3.97
C LEU A 96 6.40 7.61 -3.87
N LYS A 97 6.56 8.71 -3.15
CA LYS A 97 7.86 9.25 -2.76
C LYS A 97 8.61 8.26 -1.86
N ALA A 98 9.93 8.34 -1.87
CA ALA A 98 10.78 7.51 -1.02
C ALA A 98 10.38 7.66 0.46
N GLY A 99 10.28 6.52 1.16
CA GLY A 99 9.92 6.47 2.58
C GLY A 99 8.43 6.64 2.89
N ALA A 100 7.56 6.80 1.89
CA ALA A 100 6.11 6.83 2.11
C ALA A 100 5.59 5.43 2.48
N ASP A 101 4.67 5.38 3.43
CA ASP A 101 4.02 4.14 3.84
C ASP A 101 2.86 3.81 2.90
N GLY A 102 3.06 2.80 2.03
CA GLY A 102 2.07 2.37 1.05
C GLY A 102 0.77 1.86 1.67
N GLN A 103 0.82 1.20 2.83
CA GLN A 103 -0.37 0.71 3.52
C GLN A 103 -1.18 1.86 4.10
N ALA A 104 -0.53 2.81 4.75
CA ALA A 104 -1.18 4.00 5.28
C ALA A 104 -1.79 4.83 4.15
N PHE A 105 -1.07 4.99 3.01
CA PHE A 105 -1.58 5.65 1.81
C PHE A 105 -2.83 4.97 1.26
N ALA A 106 -2.79 3.66 1.04
CA ALA A 106 -3.93 2.89 0.51
C ALA A 106 -5.14 2.98 1.45
N THR A 107 -4.92 2.88 2.77
CA THR A 107 -5.98 2.99 3.78
C THR A 107 -6.64 4.37 3.76
N ALA A 108 -5.86 5.43 3.72
CA ALA A 108 -6.36 6.81 3.65
C ALA A 108 -7.15 7.07 2.36
N SER A 109 -6.79 6.38 1.28
CA SER A 109 -7.34 6.58 -0.05
C SER A 109 -8.59 5.75 -0.38
N MET A 110 -8.99 4.79 0.47
CA MET A 110 -10.12 3.88 0.22
C MET A 110 -11.45 4.58 -0.10
N GLY A 111 -11.72 5.75 0.47
CA GLY A 111 -12.94 6.51 0.24
C GLY A 111 -12.87 7.50 -0.92
N ALA A 112 -11.72 7.67 -1.55
CA ALA A 112 -11.45 8.75 -2.51
C ALA A 112 -11.75 8.33 -3.97
N LYS A 113 -12.92 7.73 -4.21
CA LYS A 113 -13.32 7.20 -5.53
C LYS A 113 -13.28 8.27 -6.64
N ASP A 114 -13.73 9.48 -6.33
CA ASP A 114 -13.83 10.58 -7.32
C ASP A 114 -12.46 11.15 -7.73
N THR A 115 -11.40 10.73 -7.06
CA THR A 115 -10.01 11.12 -7.33
C THR A 115 -9.12 9.90 -7.60
N ASP A 116 -9.68 8.88 -8.27
CA ASP A 116 -8.97 7.63 -8.61
C ASP A 116 -8.32 6.94 -7.40
N TYR A 117 -9.01 6.99 -6.24
CA TYR A 117 -8.52 6.49 -4.95
C TYR A 117 -7.17 7.10 -4.54
N ILE A 118 -7.06 8.42 -4.69
CA ILE A 118 -5.96 9.23 -4.16
C ILE A 118 -6.55 10.31 -3.26
N ALA A 119 -6.51 10.12 -1.96
CA ALA A 119 -7.07 11.09 -1.01
C ALA A 119 -6.25 12.38 -1.01
N ALA A 120 -6.96 13.52 -0.87
CA ALA A 120 -6.33 14.84 -0.87
C ALA A 120 -5.25 15.00 0.22
N GLY A 121 -5.46 14.39 1.39
CA GLY A 121 -4.53 14.45 2.52
C GLY A 121 -3.22 13.69 2.35
N VAL A 122 -3.09 12.84 1.33
CA VAL A 122 -1.88 12.06 1.04
C VAL A 122 -1.37 12.25 -0.39
N LYS A 123 -2.00 13.13 -1.15
CA LYS A 123 -1.65 13.40 -2.56
C LYS A 123 -0.22 13.93 -2.74
N ASP A 124 0.30 14.63 -1.76
CA ASP A 124 1.68 15.15 -1.75
C ASP A 124 2.75 14.05 -1.69
N GLN A 125 2.36 12.82 -1.30
CA GLN A 125 3.23 11.64 -1.31
C GLN A 125 3.36 10.98 -2.68
N VAL A 126 2.54 11.38 -3.68
CA VAL A 126 2.50 10.78 -5.01
C VAL A 126 3.50 11.45 -5.94
N ILE A 127 4.32 10.65 -6.63
CA ILE A 127 5.20 11.09 -7.73
C ILE A 127 4.43 11.04 -9.04
N ALA A 128 3.76 9.92 -9.31
CA ALA A 128 2.99 9.70 -10.52
C ALA A 128 1.84 8.73 -10.25
N ASN A 129 0.74 8.87 -10.97
CA ASN A 129 -0.38 7.95 -10.90
C ASN A 129 -1.14 7.89 -12.22
N THR A 130 -1.82 6.77 -12.44
CA THR A 130 -2.84 6.62 -13.49
C THR A 130 -4.23 6.88 -12.94
N LYS A 131 -5.20 7.08 -13.83
CA LYS A 131 -6.61 6.87 -13.49
C LYS A 131 -6.89 5.37 -13.24
N VAL A 132 -8.03 5.07 -12.63
CA VAL A 132 -8.51 3.69 -12.51
C VAL A 132 -8.98 3.18 -13.88
N VAL A 133 -8.57 1.96 -14.21
CA VAL A 133 -8.99 1.25 -15.43
C VAL A 133 -9.75 -0.03 -15.10
N GLY A 134 -10.75 -0.36 -15.91
CA GLY A 134 -11.50 -1.61 -15.85
C GLY A 134 -11.08 -2.59 -16.92
N GLY A 135 -11.72 -3.77 -16.92
CA GLY A 135 -11.39 -4.86 -17.84
C GLY A 135 -11.38 -4.44 -19.30
N GLY A 136 -10.28 -4.73 -19.98
CA GLY A 136 -10.03 -4.37 -21.38
C GLY A 136 -9.58 -2.94 -21.62
N GLU A 137 -9.53 -2.10 -20.58
CA GLU A 137 -9.06 -0.71 -20.70
C GLU A 137 -7.56 -0.60 -20.48
N GLU A 138 -6.98 0.46 -21.03
CA GLU A 138 -5.58 0.83 -20.79
C GLU A 138 -5.46 2.35 -20.60
N VAL A 139 -4.38 2.74 -19.94
CA VAL A 139 -4.01 4.14 -19.74
C VAL A 139 -2.50 4.29 -19.78
N THR A 140 -2.02 5.34 -20.43
CA THR A 140 -0.59 5.67 -20.48
C THR A 140 -0.36 7.00 -19.78
N ILE A 141 0.70 7.05 -18.97
CA ILE A 141 1.21 8.28 -18.36
C ILE A 141 2.69 8.46 -18.69
N GLU A 142 3.15 9.69 -18.62
CA GLU A 142 4.57 10.03 -18.74
C GLU A 142 4.99 10.83 -17.51
N PHE A 143 6.14 10.50 -16.96
CA PHE A 143 6.74 11.22 -15.84
C PHE A 143 8.27 11.07 -15.87
N ASP A 144 8.96 11.92 -15.14
CA ASP A 144 10.41 11.80 -15.00
C ASP A 144 10.74 10.82 -13.88
N ALA A 145 11.63 9.86 -14.16
CA ALA A 145 12.10 8.92 -13.14
C ALA A 145 12.73 9.72 -11.99
N PRO A 146 12.35 9.43 -10.74
CA PRO A 146 12.96 10.10 -9.60
C PRO A 146 14.45 9.77 -9.48
N ALA A 147 15.13 10.40 -8.51
CA ALA A 147 16.53 10.09 -8.21
C ALA A 147 16.71 8.59 -7.91
N ALA A 148 17.94 8.10 -8.04
CA ALA A 148 18.23 6.71 -7.72
C ALA A 148 17.82 6.37 -6.27
N GLY A 149 17.08 5.27 -6.10
CA GLY A 149 16.51 4.86 -4.82
C GLY A 149 15.42 3.81 -4.97
N GLU A 150 14.85 3.40 -3.86
CA GLU A 150 13.71 2.49 -3.81
C GLU A 150 12.43 3.28 -3.56
N TYR A 151 11.40 2.97 -4.32
CA TYR A 151 10.12 3.66 -4.32
C TYR A 151 9.01 2.62 -4.35
N THR A 152 8.04 2.76 -3.48
CA THR A 152 6.87 1.88 -3.49
C THR A 152 5.93 2.29 -4.61
N PHE A 153 5.49 1.32 -5.42
CA PHE A 153 4.32 1.47 -6.26
C PHE A 153 3.20 0.53 -5.82
N LEU A 154 1.96 0.92 -6.08
CA LEU A 154 0.81 0.15 -5.62
C LEU A 154 -0.44 0.42 -6.46
N CYS A 155 -1.44 -0.44 -6.30
CA CYS A 155 -2.82 -0.16 -6.64
C CYS A 155 -3.55 0.34 -5.39
N SER A 156 -4.13 1.53 -5.44
CA SER A 156 -4.85 2.12 -4.32
C SER A 156 -6.36 1.82 -4.30
N PHE A 157 -6.84 1.02 -5.25
CA PHE A 157 -8.22 0.53 -5.23
C PHE A 157 -8.48 -0.25 -3.92
N PRO A 158 -9.63 -0.07 -3.25
CA PRO A 158 -9.90 -0.68 -1.94
C PRO A 158 -9.64 -2.18 -1.88
N GLY A 159 -8.83 -2.60 -0.93
CA GLY A 159 -8.49 -4.01 -0.71
C GLY A 159 -7.35 -4.56 -1.59
N HIS A 160 -6.89 -3.85 -2.62
CA HIS A 160 -5.91 -4.37 -3.57
C HIS A 160 -4.46 -4.26 -3.08
N TYR A 161 -4.16 -3.29 -2.23
CA TYR A 161 -2.81 -3.04 -1.74
C TYR A 161 -2.11 -4.29 -1.21
N ALA A 162 -2.82 -5.16 -0.49
CA ALA A 162 -2.24 -6.34 0.16
C ALA A 162 -1.49 -7.29 -0.82
N VAL A 163 -1.88 -7.27 -2.10
CA VAL A 163 -1.34 -8.16 -3.14
C VAL A 163 -0.87 -7.42 -4.39
N MET A 164 -1.16 -6.12 -4.51
CA MET A 164 -0.81 -5.29 -5.66
C MET A 164 0.10 -4.13 -5.25
N ASN A 165 1.34 -4.46 -4.92
CA ASN A 165 2.40 -3.51 -4.57
C ASN A 165 3.79 -4.06 -4.97
N GLY A 166 4.79 -3.18 -5.00
CA GLY A 166 6.17 -3.50 -5.28
C GLY A 166 7.13 -2.34 -5.05
#